data_1c4c4b988fb08e5eb8b20d4175fad4e6
#
_entry.id   1c4c4b988fb08e5eb8b20d4175fad4e6
#
_cell.length_a   1.000
_cell.length_b   1.000
_cell.length_c   1.000
_cell.angle_alpha   90.00
_cell.angle_beta   90.00
_cell.angle_gamma   90.00
#
_symmetry.space_group_name_H-M   'P 1'
#
loop_
_entity.id
_entity.type
_entity.pdbx_description
1 polymer ?
#
loop_
_entity_poly.entity_id
_entity_poly.type
_entity_poly.pdbx_seq_one_letter_code
_entity_poly.pdbx_strand_id
1 'polypeptide(L)'
;MVKIKPFRGIRPPQEYAAEVASRPYDVLNSVEAKAEATERSLLHIIKPEIDFDPIADEHSEEVYQKAMDNFRLWKERGWLQQDAEEHYYIYAQTMNGRTQYGIAMCCHFEDYLSGAIKKHELTRTEKEEDRMIHVRNQKANIEPVFFTYPDDSEINSIVEQIVANNQADYDFVAEDGFGHHFWVIRDAATNQRITELFATIPALYVADGHHRTAAAARVGQECMANNPAHNGDEEYCYFLAVTFPASQLRIIDYNRVVRDLNGLSEVELLAALEESFDVECKGADIYTPSALHNFAMYLGDKWYSLTAKAGTYDDNDPIGVLDVTVLSNLVLDKILGIADLRTSKRIDFVGGIRGLGELQQRVDSGEMKVAFALYPVSMQQLIDIADSGNIMPPKTTWFEPKLRSGVVIHSFE
;
A
#
# COMPACT_ATOMS: atom_id res chain seq x y z
N MET A 1 -13.81 -0.28 19.25
CA MET A 1 -14.23 1.01 18.67
C MET A 1 -12.97 1.77 18.33
N VAL A 2 -12.90 2.29 17.12
CA VAL A 2 -11.69 2.96 16.60
C VAL A 2 -11.60 4.37 17.19
N LYS A 3 -10.39 4.78 17.62
CA LYS A 3 -10.10 6.13 18.10
C LYS A 3 -9.39 6.93 17.01
N ILE A 4 -10.03 7.98 16.54
CA ILE A 4 -9.46 8.92 15.58
C ILE A 4 -9.56 10.34 16.09
N LYS A 5 -8.72 11.24 15.53
CA LYS A 5 -8.86 12.68 15.76
C LYS A 5 -8.49 13.50 14.53
N PRO A 6 -9.03 14.73 14.39
CA PRO A 6 -8.48 15.74 13.50
C PRO A 6 -7.09 16.18 13.98
N PHE A 7 -6.32 16.80 13.11
CA PHE A 7 -4.96 17.23 13.44
C PHE A 7 -4.56 18.50 12.66
N ARG A 8 -3.54 19.18 13.16
CA ARG A 8 -2.94 20.34 12.50
C ARG A 8 -1.96 19.87 11.42
N GLY A 9 -2.48 19.62 10.22
CA GLY A 9 -1.69 19.09 9.12
C GLY A 9 -0.56 20.04 8.71
N ILE A 10 0.65 19.50 8.52
CA ILE A 10 1.73 20.20 7.83
C ILE A 10 1.61 19.86 6.34
N ARG A 11 1.45 20.87 5.52
CA ARG A 11 1.18 20.68 4.08
C ARG A 11 1.78 21.80 3.22
N PRO A 12 2.05 21.54 1.94
CA PRO A 12 2.57 22.57 1.04
C PRO A 12 1.54 23.66 0.75
N PRO A 13 1.97 24.89 0.45
CA PRO A 13 1.14 25.86 -0.29
C PRO A 13 0.60 25.26 -1.59
N GLN A 14 -0.57 25.71 -2.02
CA GLN A 14 -1.27 25.15 -3.20
C GLN A 14 -0.38 25.11 -4.45
N GLU A 15 0.42 26.14 -4.67
CA GLU A 15 1.33 26.27 -5.82
C GLU A 15 2.47 25.24 -5.83
N TYR A 16 2.79 24.61 -4.69
CA TYR A 16 3.84 23.59 -4.57
C TYR A 16 3.30 22.18 -4.40
N ALA A 17 1.98 22.03 -4.24
CA ALA A 17 1.38 20.73 -3.88
C ALA A 17 1.72 19.62 -4.89
N ALA A 18 1.68 19.91 -6.18
CA ALA A 18 1.99 18.95 -7.24
C ALA A 18 3.47 18.54 -7.25
N GLU A 19 4.39 19.48 -6.94
CA GLU A 19 5.84 19.23 -6.92
C GLU A 19 6.27 18.47 -5.65
N VAL A 20 5.65 18.81 -4.51
CA VAL A 20 5.93 18.15 -3.23
C VAL A 20 5.41 16.71 -3.18
N ALA A 21 4.21 16.49 -3.72
CA ALA A 21 3.53 15.20 -3.68
C ALA A 21 4.32 14.09 -4.40
N SER A 22 5.01 13.25 -3.63
CA SER A 22 5.92 12.23 -4.14
C SER A 22 5.37 10.82 -3.98
N ARG A 23 5.83 9.89 -4.81
CA ARG A 23 5.55 8.46 -4.65
C ARG A 23 6.11 7.97 -3.30
N PRO A 24 5.49 6.96 -2.65
CA PRO A 24 5.99 6.43 -1.38
C PRO A 24 7.39 5.80 -1.56
N TYR A 25 8.12 5.76 -0.45
CA TYR A 25 9.53 5.36 -0.42
C TYR A 25 9.83 3.97 -1.00
N ASP A 26 8.87 3.06 -0.92
CA ASP A 26 9.03 1.64 -1.23
C ASP A 26 8.68 1.26 -2.68
N VAL A 27 8.27 2.22 -3.50
CA VAL A 27 7.98 2.01 -4.94
C VAL A 27 9.10 2.46 -5.87
N LEU A 28 10.12 3.17 -5.33
CA LEU A 28 11.28 3.65 -6.07
C LEU A 28 12.57 3.16 -5.44
N ASN A 29 13.51 2.68 -6.23
CA ASN A 29 14.89 2.56 -5.76
C ASN A 29 15.57 3.95 -5.72
N SER A 30 16.74 4.06 -5.09
CA SER A 30 17.40 5.34 -4.88
C SER A 30 17.87 6.01 -6.19
N VAL A 31 18.19 5.23 -7.22
CA VAL A 31 18.57 5.77 -8.54
C VAL A 31 17.34 6.35 -9.25
N GLU A 32 16.23 5.64 -9.23
CA GLU A 32 14.95 6.12 -9.77
C GLU A 32 14.48 7.37 -9.02
N ALA A 33 14.54 7.35 -7.69
CA ALA A 33 14.18 8.47 -6.85
C ALA A 33 15.03 9.73 -7.14
N LYS A 34 16.36 9.57 -7.33
CA LYS A 34 17.26 10.67 -7.71
C LYS A 34 16.94 11.23 -9.09
N ALA A 35 16.54 10.38 -10.02
CA ALA A 35 16.17 10.80 -11.39
C ALA A 35 14.80 11.52 -11.44
N GLU A 36 13.87 11.16 -10.56
CA GLU A 36 12.53 11.74 -10.49
C GLU A 36 12.47 13.01 -9.64
N ALA A 37 13.36 13.15 -8.64
CA ALA A 37 13.29 14.25 -7.67
C ALA A 37 13.53 15.62 -8.33
N THR A 38 12.56 16.53 -8.13
CA THR A 38 12.70 17.97 -8.38
C THR A 38 13.16 18.68 -7.10
N GLU A 39 13.42 19.97 -7.14
CA GLU A 39 13.91 20.75 -5.99
C GLU A 39 13.01 20.62 -4.74
N ARG A 40 11.67 20.49 -4.94
CA ARG A 40 10.69 20.39 -3.85
C ARG A 40 10.04 19.03 -3.76
N SER A 41 10.60 18.01 -4.41
CA SER A 41 10.10 16.64 -4.27
C SER A 41 10.29 16.15 -2.84
N LEU A 42 9.24 15.63 -2.20
CA LEU A 42 9.34 15.07 -0.84
C LEU A 42 10.33 13.90 -0.77
N LEU A 43 10.77 13.35 -1.90
CA LEU A 43 11.82 12.33 -1.97
C LEU A 43 13.09 12.75 -1.23
N HIS A 44 13.43 14.04 -1.19
CA HIS A 44 14.54 14.56 -0.39
C HIS A 44 14.38 14.38 1.13
N ILE A 45 13.15 14.09 1.61
CA ILE A 45 12.86 13.85 3.02
C ILE A 45 12.66 12.37 3.31
N ILE A 46 12.01 11.63 2.40
CA ILE A 46 11.68 10.20 2.61
C ILE A 46 12.73 9.24 2.04
N LYS A 47 13.59 9.72 1.12
CA LYS A 47 14.73 9.01 0.52
C LYS A 47 15.97 9.94 0.44
N PRO A 48 16.42 10.47 1.57
CA PRO A 48 17.42 11.56 1.59
C PRO A 48 18.82 11.14 1.12
N GLU A 49 19.07 9.84 0.95
CA GLU A 49 20.30 9.30 0.34
C GLU A 49 20.54 9.83 -1.09
N ILE A 50 19.46 10.29 -1.77
CA ILE A 50 19.58 10.86 -3.13
C ILE A 50 20.31 12.21 -3.17
N ASP A 51 20.41 12.90 -2.03
CA ASP A 51 21.10 14.19 -1.90
C ASP A 51 22.62 14.06 -1.87
N PHE A 52 23.14 12.85 -1.79
CA PHE A 52 24.57 12.56 -1.77
C PHE A 52 25.10 12.20 -3.17
N ASP A 53 26.39 12.49 -3.41
CA ASP A 53 27.07 12.09 -4.63
C ASP A 53 28.46 11.51 -4.28
N PRO A 54 28.66 10.20 -4.43
CA PRO A 54 27.68 9.20 -4.88
C PRO A 54 26.51 9.04 -3.88
N ILE A 55 25.40 8.41 -4.34
CA ILE A 55 24.26 8.07 -3.48
C ILE A 55 24.77 7.30 -2.25
N ALA A 56 24.38 7.76 -1.07
CA ALA A 56 24.80 7.18 0.20
C ALA A 56 24.04 5.88 0.53
N ASP A 57 24.51 5.16 1.55
CA ASP A 57 23.78 4.05 2.14
C ASP A 57 22.52 4.58 2.83
N GLU A 58 21.34 4.14 2.38
CA GLU A 58 20.02 4.58 2.87
C GLU A 58 19.83 4.36 4.38
N HIS A 59 20.63 3.51 5.01
CA HIS A 59 20.57 3.20 6.44
C HIS A 59 21.70 3.88 7.27
N SER A 60 22.46 4.79 6.67
CA SER A 60 23.52 5.50 7.40
C SER A 60 22.97 6.63 8.28
N GLU A 61 23.67 6.93 9.38
CA GLU A 61 23.27 7.99 10.32
C GLU A 61 23.22 9.37 9.63
N GLU A 62 24.14 9.64 8.70
CA GLU A 62 24.17 10.88 7.93
C GLU A 62 22.95 11.08 7.04
N VAL A 63 22.38 9.98 6.51
CA VAL A 63 21.16 9.99 5.69
C VAL A 63 19.95 10.30 6.58
N TYR A 64 19.84 9.69 7.74
CA TYR A 64 18.76 10.03 8.69
C TYR A 64 18.86 11.47 9.19
N GLN A 65 20.09 11.99 9.44
CA GLN A 65 20.28 13.38 9.80
C GLN A 65 19.86 14.31 8.66
N LYS A 66 20.18 13.95 7.42
CA LYS A 66 19.79 14.72 6.23
C LYS A 66 18.26 14.81 6.09
N ALA A 67 17.53 13.74 6.38
CA ALA A 67 16.07 13.76 6.41
C ALA A 67 15.50 14.81 7.38
N MET A 68 16.06 14.87 8.58
CA MET A 68 15.68 15.85 9.62
C MET A 68 15.98 17.27 9.17
N ASP A 69 17.18 17.50 8.65
CA ASP A 69 17.63 18.82 8.20
C ASP A 69 16.78 19.32 7.03
N ASN A 70 16.46 18.46 6.07
CA ASN A 70 15.58 18.80 4.95
C ASN A 70 14.16 19.14 5.45
N PHE A 71 13.59 18.34 6.34
CA PHE A 71 12.25 18.61 6.87
C PHE A 71 12.17 19.94 7.62
N ARG A 72 13.17 20.24 8.48
CA ARG A 72 13.29 21.53 9.17
C ARG A 72 13.42 22.67 8.18
N LEU A 73 14.36 22.57 7.22
CA LEU A 73 14.63 23.58 6.22
C LEU A 73 13.39 23.91 5.37
N TRP A 74 12.60 22.90 5.04
CA TRP A 74 11.38 23.09 4.24
C TRP A 74 10.30 23.85 5.01
N LYS A 75 10.19 23.62 6.33
CA LYS A 75 9.33 24.43 7.22
C LYS A 75 9.83 25.89 7.27
N GLU A 76 11.13 26.09 7.44
CA GLU A 76 11.73 27.44 7.47
C GLU A 76 11.57 28.21 6.15
N ARG A 77 11.63 27.53 5.02
CA ARG A 77 11.40 28.11 3.68
C ARG A 77 9.94 28.34 3.33
N GLY A 78 9.01 27.87 4.16
CA GLY A 78 7.58 27.93 3.89
C GLY A 78 7.10 26.99 2.77
N TRP A 79 7.94 26.02 2.38
CA TRP A 79 7.52 24.96 1.45
C TRP A 79 6.57 23.95 2.09
N LEU A 80 6.62 23.86 3.40
CA LEU A 80 5.67 23.15 4.25
C LEU A 80 5.18 24.09 5.34
N GLN A 81 3.87 24.16 5.53
CA GLN A 81 3.24 25.05 6.50
C GLN A 81 2.24 24.25 7.34
N GLN A 82 2.19 24.52 8.64
CA GLN A 82 1.26 23.88 9.54
C GLN A 82 -0.06 24.66 9.58
N ASP A 83 -1.20 23.95 9.48
CA ASP A 83 -2.51 24.55 9.66
C ASP A 83 -2.67 25.10 11.07
N ALA A 84 -3.40 26.20 11.20
CA ALA A 84 -3.61 26.87 12.49
C ALA A 84 -4.53 26.06 13.41
N GLU A 85 -5.48 25.34 12.84
CA GLU A 85 -6.51 24.56 13.52
C GLU A 85 -6.43 23.08 13.14
N GLU A 86 -7.07 22.24 13.95
CA GLU A 86 -7.17 20.79 13.69
C GLU A 86 -8.31 20.52 12.69
N HIS A 87 -8.00 19.72 11.68
CA HIS A 87 -8.93 19.33 10.62
C HIS A 87 -8.83 17.85 10.31
N TYR A 88 -9.91 17.26 9.80
CA TYR A 88 -9.84 16.14 8.87
C TYR A 88 -9.68 16.69 7.46
N TYR A 89 -9.19 15.85 6.56
CA TYR A 89 -8.97 16.21 5.17
C TYR A 89 -9.55 15.12 4.27
N ILE A 90 -10.16 15.51 3.16
CA ILE A 90 -10.51 14.55 2.11
C ILE A 90 -9.33 14.50 1.15
N TYR A 91 -8.83 13.31 0.90
CA TYR A 91 -7.84 13.04 -0.14
C TYR A 91 -8.43 12.06 -1.16
N ALA A 92 -8.63 12.53 -2.38
CA ALA A 92 -9.17 11.73 -3.45
C ALA A 92 -8.13 11.49 -4.56
N GLN A 93 -8.22 10.33 -5.19
CA GLN A 93 -7.32 9.91 -6.25
C GLN A 93 -8.12 9.39 -7.43
N THR A 94 -7.76 9.86 -8.64
CA THR A 94 -8.40 9.44 -9.90
C THR A 94 -7.42 8.63 -10.73
N MET A 95 -7.80 7.39 -11.07
CA MET A 95 -7.06 6.49 -11.96
C MET A 95 -8.04 5.87 -12.97
N ASN A 96 -7.71 5.94 -14.26
CA ASN A 96 -8.53 5.36 -15.34
C ASN A 96 -10.01 5.80 -15.30
N GLY A 97 -10.26 7.09 -15.01
CA GLY A 97 -11.59 7.66 -14.95
C GLY A 97 -12.41 7.31 -13.70
N ARG A 98 -11.83 6.59 -12.73
CA ARG A 98 -12.46 6.26 -11.45
C ARG A 98 -11.79 7.02 -10.33
N THR A 99 -12.59 7.70 -9.50
CA THR A 99 -12.11 8.42 -8.31
C THR A 99 -12.48 7.66 -7.05
N GLN A 100 -11.53 7.54 -6.13
CA GLN A 100 -11.73 7.05 -4.76
C GLN A 100 -11.51 8.19 -3.78
N TYR A 101 -12.33 8.28 -2.74
CA TYR A 101 -12.32 9.36 -1.76
C TYR A 101 -11.99 8.79 -0.38
N GLY A 102 -10.90 9.25 0.23
CA GLY A 102 -10.49 8.88 1.57
C GLY A 102 -10.48 10.08 2.50
N ILE A 103 -10.53 9.81 3.80
CA ILE A 103 -10.38 10.82 4.86
C ILE A 103 -9.01 10.66 5.47
N ALA A 104 -8.19 11.71 5.42
CA ALA A 104 -6.93 11.79 6.15
C ALA A 104 -7.21 12.21 7.59
N MET A 105 -6.70 11.42 8.52
CA MET A 105 -6.96 11.51 9.96
C MET A 105 -5.76 10.99 10.75
N CYS A 106 -5.77 11.23 12.05
CA CYS A 106 -4.84 10.56 12.95
C CYS A 106 -5.55 9.42 13.69
N CYS A 107 -4.95 8.22 13.66
CA CYS A 107 -5.45 7.00 14.32
C CYS A 107 -4.60 6.70 15.55
N HIS A 108 -5.23 6.25 16.64
CA HIS A 108 -4.55 5.96 17.90
C HIS A 108 -3.73 4.67 17.80
N PHE A 109 -2.47 4.69 18.25
CA PHE A 109 -1.56 3.54 18.11
C PHE A 109 -2.02 2.30 18.90
N GLU A 110 -2.72 2.47 20.03
CA GLU A 110 -3.26 1.34 20.78
C GLU A 110 -4.30 0.55 20.00
N ASP A 111 -5.01 1.16 19.04
CA ASP A 111 -5.96 0.46 18.19
C ASP A 111 -5.25 -0.56 17.28
N TYR A 112 -4.01 -0.27 16.87
CA TYR A 112 -3.18 -1.25 16.16
C TYR A 112 -2.71 -2.38 17.09
N LEU A 113 -2.31 -2.06 18.32
CA LEU A 113 -1.83 -3.05 19.29
C LEU A 113 -2.96 -3.96 19.80
N SER A 114 -4.16 -3.41 20.00
CA SER A 114 -5.34 -4.16 20.45
C SER A 114 -6.06 -4.93 19.35
N GLY A 115 -5.71 -4.68 18.08
CA GLY A 115 -6.36 -5.31 16.92
C GLY A 115 -7.66 -4.63 16.48
N ALA A 116 -7.95 -3.40 16.92
CA ALA A 116 -9.00 -2.56 16.34
C ALA A 116 -8.58 -2.05 14.94
N ILE A 117 -7.28 -1.88 14.70
CA ILE A 117 -6.69 -1.77 13.36
C ILE A 117 -6.11 -3.14 13.00
N LYS A 118 -6.73 -3.82 12.05
CA LYS A 118 -6.42 -5.19 11.67
C LYS A 118 -5.43 -5.24 10.52
N LYS A 119 -4.55 -6.23 10.57
CA LYS A 119 -3.51 -6.49 9.57
C LYS A 119 -3.73 -7.83 8.91
N HIS A 120 -3.29 -7.95 7.67
CA HIS A 120 -3.33 -9.20 6.90
C HIS A 120 -1.94 -9.63 6.40
N GLU A 121 -0.88 -8.87 6.72
CA GLU A 121 0.50 -9.17 6.33
C GLU A 121 1.44 -8.97 7.53
N LEU A 122 2.51 -9.79 7.60
CA LEU A 122 3.58 -9.65 8.58
C LEU A 122 4.60 -8.62 8.12
N THR A 123 5.09 -7.82 9.05
CA THR A 123 6.17 -6.87 8.82
C THR A 123 7.54 -7.55 8.88
N ARG A 124 8.50 -6.98 8.16
CA ARG A 124 9.92 -7.37 8.23
C ARG A 124 10.63 -6.44 9.20
N THR A 125 11.33 -7.03 10.17
CA THR A 125 11.98 -6.30 11.26
C THR A 125 12.90 -5.18 10.75
N GLU A 126 13.73 -5.47 9.76
CA GLU A 126 14.67 -4.48 9.19
C GLU A 126 13.96 -3.25 8.63
N LYS A 127 12.87 -3.46 7.87
CA LYS A 127 12.08 -2.34 7.29
C LYS A 127 11.29 -1.58 8.34
N GLU A 128 10.84 -2.26 9.38
CA GLU A 128 10.14 -1.65 10.50
C GLU A 128 11.08 -0.74 11.30
N GLU A 129 12.28 -1.25 11.65
CA GLU A 129 13.30 -0.48 12.37
C GLU A 129 13.74 0.76 11.59
N ASP A 130 13.96 0.64 10.29
CA ASP A 130 14.31 1.78 9.42
C ASP A 130 13.22 2.87 9.47
N ARG A 131 11.95 2.50 9.30
CA ARG A 131 10.83 3.46 9.40
C ARG A 131 10.68 4.05 10.80
N MET A 132 10.95 3.27 11.86
CA MET A 132 10.98 3.80 13.23
C MET A 132 12.03 4.89 13.42
N ILE A 133 13.23 4.71 12.86
CA ILE A 133 14.29 5.72 12.94
C ILE A 133 13.82 7.02 12.28
N HIS A 134 13.23 6.94 11.08
CA HIS A 134 12.68 8.11 10.41
C HIS A 134 11.60 8.81 11.24
N VAL A 135 10.59 8.09 11.73
CA VAL A 135 9.49 8.66 12.52
C VAL A 135 10.01 9.29 13.82
N ARG A 136 10.90 8.58 14.52
CA ARG A 136 11.50 9.04 15.79
C ARG A 136 12.31 10.32 15.62
N ASN A 137 13.17 10.36 14.59
CA ASN A 137 14.07 11.47 14.36
C ASN A 137 13.35 12.72 13.86
N GLN A 138 12.40 12.54 12.93
CA GLN A 138 11.62 13.64 12.37
C GLN A 138 10.50 14.12 13.31
N LYS A 139 10.15 13.32 14.33
CA LYS A 139 8.97 13.51 15.19
C LYS A 139 7.70 13.78 14.38
N ALA A 140 7.54 13.04 13.29
CA ALA A 140 6.44 13.20 12.36
C ALA A 140 6.16 11.91 11.59
N ASN A 141 4.91 11.73 11.21
CA ASN A 141 4.48 10.76 10.22
C ASN A 141 4.46 11.46 8.86
N ILE A 142 5.59 11.40 8.14
CA ILE A 142 5.77 12.07 6.85
C ILE A 142 4.94 11.41 5.75
N GLU A 143 4.81 10.10 5.82
CA GLU A 143 4.10 9.27 4.85
C GLU A 143 2.83 8.70 5.48
N PRO A 144 1.65 8.90 4.87
CA PRO A 144 0.41 8.34 5.38
C PRO A 144 0.39 6.82 5.26
N VAL A 145 -0.30 6.14 6.16
CA VAL A 145 -0.70 4.75 5.98
C VAL A 145 -2.04 4.68 5.29
N PHE A 146 -2.29 3.60 4.57
CA PHE A 146 -3.49 3.43 3.77
C PHE A 146 -4.40 2.39 4.43
N PHE A 147 -5.57 2.85 4.91
CA PHE A 147 -6.55 2.00 5.57
C PHE A 147 -7.87 1.93 4.80
N THR A 148 -8.65 0.93 5.16
CA THR A 148 -10.04 0.80 4.74
C THR A 148 -10.94 0.51 5.95
N TYR A 149 -12.24 0.80 5.79
CA TYR A 149 -13.27 0.53 6.76
C TYR A 149 -14.55 0.03 6.08
N PRO A 150 -15.42 -0.74 6.78
CA PRO A 150 -16.74 -1.09 6.28
C PRO A 150 -17.55 0.16 5.97
N ASP A 151 -18.22 0.18 4.82
CA ASP A 151 -18.96 1.35 4.35
C ASP A 151 -19.95 1.88 5.39
N ASP A 152 -19.96 3.18 5.57
CA ASP A 152 -20.94 3.91 6.36
C ASP A 152 -21.58 4.99 5.48
N SER A 153 -22.91 4.92 5.35
CA SER A 153 -23.65 5.80 4.43
C SER A 153 -23.64 7.26 4.84
N GLU A 154 -23.52 7.58 6.14
CA GLU A 154 -23.47 8.95 6.61
C GLU A 154 -22.09 9.55 6.37
N ILE A 155 -21.01 8.80 6.62
CA ILE A 155 -19.64 9.23 6.29
C ILE A 155 -19.54 9.50 4.78
N ASN A 156 -20.04 8.57 3.95
CA ASN A 156 -20.03 8.73 2.49
C ASN A 156 -20.79 9.99 2.07
N SER A 157 -21.98 10.24 2.65
CA SER A 157 -22.78 11.43 2.36
C SER A 157 -22.07 12.74 2.75
N ILE A 158 -21.39 12.77 3.90
CA ILE A 158 -20.59 13.93 4.33
C ILE A 158 -19.49 14.23 3.29
N VAL A 159 -18.73 13.22 2.88
CA VAL A 159 -17.67 13.38 1.88
C VAL A 159 -18.23 13.88 0.56
N GLU A 160 -19.31 13.27 0.06
CA GLU A 160 -19.98 13.68 -1.18
C GLU A 160 -20.45 15.14 -1.13
N GLN A 161 -21.07 15.56 -0.02
CA GLN A 161 -21.54 16.94 0.16
C GLN A 161 -20.39 17.95 0.16
N ILE A 162 -19.27 17.63 0.84
CA ILE A 162 -18.11 18.52 0.87
C ILE A 162 -17.53 18.69 -0.52
N VAL A 163 -17.31 17.57 -1.23
CA VAL A 163 -16.74 17.56 -2.58
C VAL A 163 -17.65 18.30 -3.58
N ALA A 164 -18.96 18.10 -3.50
CA ALA A 164 -19.90 18.74 -4.40
C ALA A 164 -20.04 20.25 -4.20
N ASN A 165 -19.85 20.74 -2.96
CA ASN A 165 -20.12 22.14 -2.61
C ASN A 165 -18.87 23.00 -2.42
N ASN A 166 -17.66 22.43 -2.45
CA ASN A 166 -16.42 23.15 -2.21
C ASN A 166 -15.41 22.89 -3.33
N GLN A 167 -14.68 23.92 -3.69
CA GLN A 167 -13.50 23.77 -4.55
C GLN A 167 -12.40 23.04 -3.76
N ALA A 168 -11.67 22.15 -4.42
CA ALA A 168 -10.52 21.49 -3.84
C ALA A 168 -9.41 22.49 -3.48
N ASP A 169 -8.78 22.30 -2.33
CA ASP A 169 -7.57 23.03 -1.92
C ASP A 169 -6.38 22.66 -2.82
N TYR A 170 -6.30 21.38 -3.25
CA TYR A 170 -5.38 20.94 -4.30
C TYR A 170 -6.14 20.15 -5.35
N ASP A 171 -5.78 20.37 -6.61
CA ASP A 171 -6.31 19.66 -7.77
C ASP A 171 -5.23 19.62 -8.85
N PHE A 172 -4.60 18.45 -9.02
CA PHE A 172 -3.52 18.27 -9.98
C PHE A 172 -3.45 16.84 -10.53
N VAL A 173 -2.81 16.70 -11.67
CA VAL A 173 -2.48 15.40 -12.27
C VAL A 173 -0.98 15.20 -12.14
N ALA A 174 -0.56 14.07 -11.57
CA ALA A 174 0.84 13.71 -11.43
C ALA A 174 1.41 13.14 -12.74
N GLU A 175 2.74 12.98 -12.82
CA GLU A 175 3.44 12.49 -14.02
C GLU A 175 2.99 11.11 -14.50
N ASP A 176 2.50 10.26 -13.59
CA ASP A 176 1.93 8.95 -13.90
C ASP A 176 0.50 9.01 -14.47
N GLY A 177 -0.03 10.21 -14.65
CA GLY A 177 -1.37 10.45 -15.19
C GLY A 177 -2.49 10.30 -14.17
N PHE A 178 -2.17 10.11 -12.88
CA PHE A 178 -3.17 10.00 -11.82
C PHE A 178 -3.55 11.38 -11.29
N GLY A 179 -4.86 11.58 -11.09
CA GLY A 179 -5.42 12.79 -10.49
C GLY A 179 -5.33 12.72 -8.96
N HIS A 180 -5.01 13.85 -8.34
CA HIS A 180 -4.97 14.03 -6.91
C HIS A 180 -5.77 15.26 -6.51
N HIS A 181 -6.73 15.07 -5.61
CA HIS A 181 -7.65 16.12 -5.18
C HIS A 181 -7.68 16.13 -3.65
N PHE A 182 -7.71 17.34 -3.06
CA PHE A 182 -7.60 17.47 -1.62
C PHE A 182 -8.49 18.60 -1.09
N TRP A 183 -9.22 18.36 0.00
CA TRP A 183 -10.07 19.34 0.67
C TRP A 183 -9.79 19.36 2.16
N VAL A 184 -9.69 20.55 2.74
CA VAL A 184 -9.63 20.76 4.18
C VAL A 184 -11.05 20.85 4.73
N ILE A 185 -11.41 20.01 5.69
CA ILE A 185 -12.72 20.04 6.36
C ILE A 185 -12.68 21.08 7.47
N ARG A 186 -13.06 22.33 7.14
CA ARG A 186 -12.92 23.49 8.04
C ARG A 186 -14.05 23.62 9.05
N ASP A 187 -15.21 22.99 8.78
CA ASP A 187 -16.36 23.07 9.68
C ASP A 187 -16.18 22.19 10.92
N ALA A 188 -16.14 22.81 12.11
CA ALA A 188 -15.90 22.10 13.36
C ALA A 188 -17.01 21.08 13.70
N ALA A 189 -18.27 21.38 13.33
CA ALA A 189 -19.38 20.46 13.58
C ALA A 189 -19.25 19.20 12.69
N THR A 190 -18.80 19.36 11.45
CA THR A 190 -18.51 18.24 10.55
C THR A 190 -17.34 17.40 11.07
N ASN A 191 -16.26 18.03 11.53
CA ASN A 191 -15.14 17.31 12.14
C ASN A 191 -15.60 16.49 13.37
N GLN A 192 -16.38 17.10 14.25
CA GLN A 192 -16.94 16.40 15.40
C GLN A 192 -17.83 15.22 14.98
N ARG A 193 -18.68 15.41 13.97
CA ARG A 193 -19.56 14.34 13.47
C ARG A 193 -18.79 13.17 12.88
N ILE A 194 -17.72 13.43 12.12
CA ILE A 194 -16.83 12.38 11.59
C ILE A 194 -16.21 11.57 12.73
N THR A 195 -15.72 12.24 13.80
CA THR A 195 -15.17 11.55 14.98
C THR A 195 -16.21 10.63 15.64
N GLU A 196 -17.44 11.09 15.80
CA GLU A 196 -18.55 10.31 16.39
C GLU A 196 -18.89 9.09 15.52
N LEU A 197 -18.95 9.25 14.21
CA LEU A 197 -19.24 8.17 13.27
C LEU A 197 -18.14 7.11 13.29
N PHE A 198 -16.88 7.50 13.22
CA PHE A 198 -15.76 6.56 13.29
C PHE A 198 -15.71 5.83 14.64
N ALA A 199 -16.15 6.43 15.72
CA ALA A 199 -16.28 5.74 16.99
C ALA A 199 -17.29 4.57 16.96
N THR A 200 -18.17 4.50 15.96
CA THR A 200 -19.07 3.35 15.75
C THR A 200 -18.49 2.30 14.80
N ILE A 201 -17.46 2.61 14.05
CA ILE A 201 -16.79 1.67 13.13
C ILE A 201 -16.12 0.55 13.96
N PRO A 202 -16.41 -0.72 13.67
CA PRO A 202 -15.92 -1.83 14.48
C PRO A 202 -14.40 -2.04 14.37
N ALA A 203 -13.83 -1.85 13.19
CA ALA A 203 -12.41 -2.00 12.92
C ALA A 203 -11.99 -1.21 11.68
N LEU A 204 -10.71 -0.82 11.62
CA LEU A 204 -10.02 -0.43 10.41
C LEU A 204 -9.15 -1.60 9.93
N TYR A 205 -8.82 -1.60 8.63
CA TYR A 205 -8.00 -2.63 8.02
C TYR A 205 -6.85 -1.98 7.27
N VAL A 206 -5.63 -2.47 7.50
CA VAL A 206 -4.47 -1.99 6.76
C VAL A 206 -4.60 -2.46 5.31
N ALA A 207 -4.75 -1.55 4.37
CA ALA A 207 -4.71 -1.83 2.94
C ALA A 207 -3.26 -1.82 2.42
N ASP A 208 -2.50 -0.77 2.76
CA ASP A 208 -1.09 -0.65 2.41
C ASP A 208 -0.31 0.08 3.53
N GLY A 209 1.01 -0.17 3.61
CA GLY A 209 1.86 0.48 4.61
C GLY A 209 1.94 -0.27 5.95
N HIS A 210 1.91 -1.60 5.97
CA HIS A 210 2.06 -2.41 7.19
C HIS A 210 3.30 -2.05 8.01
N HIS A 211 4.47 -1.84 7.35
CA HIS A 211 5.71 -1.44 8.03
C HIS A 211 5.60 -0.04 8.65
N ARG A 212 5.00 0.92 7.93
CA ARG A 212 4.77 2.29 8.43
C ARG A 212 3.82 2.29 9.63
N THR A 213 2.75 1.49 9.57
CA THR A 213 1.79 1.35 10.69
C THR A 213 2.45 0.77 11.92
N ALA A 214 3.21 -0.33 11.77
CA ALA A 214 3.92 -0.95 12.88
C ALA A 214 4.98 -0.02 13.48
N ALA A 215 5.76 0.66 12.64
CA ALA A 215 6.77 1.62 13.08
C ALA A 215 6.16 2.79 13.87
N ALA A 216 5.08 3.39 13.36
CA ALA A 216 4.40 4.48 14.04
C ALA A 216 3.84 4.05 15.41
N ALA A 217 3.23 2.86 15.48
CA ALA A 217 2.70 2.32 16.74
C ALA A 217 3.81 2.06 17.78
N ARG A 218 4.96 1.50 17.35
CA ARG A 218 6.11 1.27 18.24
C ARG A 218 6.74 2.57 18.74
N VAL A 219 6.89 3.57 17.87
CA VAL A 219 7.40 4.90 18.28
C VAL A 219 6.45 5.56 19.26
N GLY A 220 5.12 5.46 19.06
CA GLY A 220 4.13 5.92 20.02
C GLY A 220 4.29 5.27 21.40
N GLN A 221 4.49 3.93 21.45
CA GLN A 221 4.78 3.21 22.70
C GLN A 221 6.08 3.67 23.37
N GLU A 222 7.15 3.90 22.59
CA GLU A 222 8.43 4.41 23.11
C GLU A 222 8.26 5.80 23.72
N CYS A 223 7.53 6.69 23.02
CA CYS A 223 7.26 8.04 23.53
C CYS A 223 6.44 8.00 24.83
N MET A 224 5.40 7.16 24.87
CA MET A 224 4.59 6.92 26.06
C MET A 224 5.46 6.44 27.23
N ALA A 225 6.30 5.43 27.01
CA ALA A 225 7.16 4.86 28.05
C ALA A 225 8.18 5.86 28.59
N ASN A 226 8.60 6.84 27.77
CA ASN A 226 9.57 7.87 28.14
C ASN A 226 8.94 9.16 28.68
N ASN A 227 7.60 9.26 28.71
CA ASN A 227 6.89 10.44 29.23
C ASN A 227 6.21 10.14 30.58
N PRO A 228 6.81 10.52 31.73
CA PRO A 228 6.19 10.31 33.04
C PRO A 228 4.86 11.05 33.25
N ALA A 229 4.60 12.07 32.43
CA ALA A 229 3.37 12.88 32.49
C ALA A 229 2.34 12.44 31.41
N HIS A 230 2.53 11.25 30.80
CA HIS A 230 1.63 10.72 29.79
C HIS A 230 0.18 10.66 30.30
N ASN A 231 -0.74 11.17 29.48
CA ASN A 231 -2.19 11.19 29.79
C ASN A 231 -3.06 10.57 28.69
N GLY A 232 -2.47 10.24 27.52
CA GLY A 232 -3.14 9.60 26.37
C GLY A 232 -3.65 10.56 25.29
N ASP A 233 -3.53 11.87 25.49
CA ASP A 233 -3.98 12.89 24.52
C ASP A 233 -2.83 13.45 23.66
N GLU A 234 -1.59 13.04 23.95
CA GLU A 234 -0.42 13.55 23.24
C GLU A 234 -0.42 13.16 21.76
N GLU A 235 0.15 14.05 20.91
CA GLU A 235 0.20 13.84 19.45
C GLU A 235 0.92 12.55 19.06
N TYR A 236 1.97 12.12 19.79
CA TYR A 236 2.64 10.86 19.54
C TYR A 236 1.78 9.60 19.79
N CYS A 237 0.61 9.75 20.43
CA CYS A 237 -0.36 8.66 20.56
C CYS A 237 -1.08 8.37 19.26
N TYR A 238 -0.95 9.25 18.28
CA TYR A 238 -1.68 9.18 17.03
C TYR A 238 -0.72 9.20 15.84
N PHE A 239 -1.13 8.54 14.75
CA PHE A 239 -0.36 8.51 13.52
C PHE A 239 -1.25 8.73 12.30
N LEU A 240 -0.65 9.31 11.26
CA LEU A 240 -1.33 9.70 10.03
C LEU A 240 -1.81 8.50 9.21
N ALA A 241 -3.09 8.49 8.90
CA ALA A 241 -3.71 7.53 7.99
C ALA A 241 -4.61 8.24 6.96
N VAL A 242 -4.75 7.67 5.77
CA VAL A 242 -5.84 7.98 4.85
C VAL A 242 -6.72 6.74 4.75
N THR A 243 -8.00 6.89 5.08
CA THR A 243 -8.93 5.80 5.28
C THR A 243 -10.07 5.87 4.28
N PHE A 244 -10.31 4.79 3.55
CA PHE A 244 -11.31 4.72 2.46
C PHE A 244 -12.41 3.72 2.80
N PRO A 245 -13.66 3.97 2.38
CA PRO A 245 -14.71 2.95 2.45
C PRO A 245 -14.35 1.76 1.54
N ALA A 246 -14.63 0.55 2.00
CA ALA A 246 -14.20 -0.68 1.33
C ALA A 246 -14.72 -0.79 -0.11
N SER A 247 -15.94 -0.33 -0.38
CA SER A 247 -16.53 -0.33 -1.73
C SER A 247 -15.78 0.53 -2.75
N GLN A 248 -15.01 1.51 -2.29
CA GLN A 248 -14.24 2.39 -3.18
C GLN A 248 -12.85 1.85 -3.51
N LEU A 249 -12.39 0.84 -2.82
CA LEU A 249 -11.07 0.25 -3.08
C LEU A 249 -11.14 -0.92 -4.05
N ARG A 250 -10.05 -1.10 -4.78
CA ARG A 250 -9.83 -2.27 -5.63
C ARG A 250 -8.44 -2.80 -5.38
N ILE A 251 -8.38 -4.11 -5.19
CA ILE A 251 -7.13 -4.85 -5.25
C ILE A 251 -6.95 -5.26 -6.69
N ILE A 252 -5.77 -5.02 -7.24
CA ILE A 252 -5.39 -5.52 -8.56
C ILE A 252 -4.48 -6.74 -8.42
N ASP A 253 -4.32 -7.48 -9.48
CA ASP A 253 -3.56 -8.71 -9.53
C ASP A 253 -2.08 -8.50 -9.14
N TYR A 254 -1.51 -9.50 -8.47
CA TYR A 254 -0.09 -9.56 -8.18
C TYR A 254 0.47 -10.84 -8.76
N ASN A 255 1.16 -10.72 -9.89
CA ASN A 255 1.54 -11.82 -10.76
C ASN A 255 2.91 -12.40 -10.40
N ARG A 256 3.22 -13.59 -10.90
CA ARG A 256 4.47 -14.32 -10.65
C ARG A 256 5.17 -14.61 -11.95
N VAL A 257 6.50 -14.51 -11.93
CA VAL A 257 7.35 -14.94 -13.05
C VAL A 257 8.47 -15.81 -12.49
N VAL A 258 8.80 -16.90 -13.21
CA VAL A 258 9.74 -17.91 -12.73
C VAL A 258 10.85 -18.13 -13.76
N ARG A 259 12.10 -18.20 -13.27
CA ARG A 259 13.32 -18.23 -14.09
C ARG A 259 13.56 -19.54 -14.82
N ASP A 260 13.07 -20.65 -14.30
CA ASP A 260 13.30 -21.98 -14.85
C ASP A 260 12.13 -22.92 -14.53
N LEU A 261 12.07 -24.05 -15.20
CA LEU A 261 11.01 -25.06 -15.06
C LEU A 261 11.42 -26.23 -14.16
N ASN A 262 12.39 -26.05 -13.25
CA ASN A 262 12.88 -27.11 -12.37
C ASN A 262 13.39 -28.38 -13.12
N GLY A 263 14.01 -28.17 -14.25
CA GLY A 263 14.53 -29.23 -15.12
C GLY A 263 13.50 -29.91 -16.04
N LEU A 264 12.23 -29.50 -15.96
CA LEU A 264 11.18 -29.99 -16.85
C LEU A 264 11.26 -29.32 -18.23
N SER A 265 10.86 -30.05 -19.25
CA SER A 265 10.47 -29.46 -20.54
C SER A 265 9.08 -28.83 -20.47
N GLU A 266 8.70 -27.99 -21.40
CA GLU A 266 7.36 -27.39 -21.48
C GLU A 266 6.25 -28.45 -21.53
N VAL A 267 6.48 -29.54 -22.25
CA VAL A 267 5.52 -30.66 -22.37
C VAL A 267 5.34 -31.36 -21.04
N GLU A 268 6.42 -31.59 -20.28
CA GLU A 268 6.37 -32.23 -18.98
C GLU A 268 5.71 -31.30 -17.95
N LEU A 269 5.94 -29.98 -18.02
CA LEU A 269 5.25 -29.01 -17.18
C LEU A 269 3.73 -29.03 -17.43
N LEU A 270 3.31 -28.98 -18.71
CA LEU A 270 1.88 -29.04 -19.05
C LEU A 270 1.24 -30.34 -18.57
N ALA A 271 1.89 -31.47 -18.74
CA ALA A 271 1.38 -32.77 -18.23
C ALA A 271 1.28 -32.79 -16.71
N ALA A 272 2.24 -32.23 -15.98
CA ALA A 272 2.17 -32.13 -14.52
C ALA A 272 1.05 -31.20 -14.04
N LEU A 273 0.78 -30.10 -14.75
CA LEU A 273 -0.32 -29.19 -14.43
C LEU A 273 -1.69 -29.84 -14.61
N GLU A 274 -1.86 -30.74 -15.59
CA GLU A 274 -3.12 -31.46 -15.84
C GLU A 274 -3.55 -32.35 -14.68
N GLU A 275 -2.66 -32.69 -13.72
CA GLU A 275 -3.05 -33.41 -12.50
C GLU A 275 -4.03 -32.58 -11.64
N SER A 276 -3.79 -31.27 -11.53
CA SER A 276 -4.51 -30.39 -10.62
C SER A 276 -5.36 -29.31 -11.31
N PHE A 277 -5.18 -29.10 -12.62
CA PHE A 277 -5.86 -28.08 -13.39
C PHE A 277 -6.45 -28.65 -14.68
N ASP A 278 -7.54 -28.03 -15.14
CA ASP A 278 -7.97 -28.10 -16.52
C ASP A 278 -7.17 -27.08 -17.31
N VAL A 279 -6.34 -27.58 -18.25
CA VAL A 279 -5.38 -26.78 -19.03
C VAL A 279 -5.90 -26.56 -20.44
N GLU A 280 -6.06 -25.29 -20.83
CA GLU A 280 -6.52 -24.93 -22.18
C GLU A 280 -5.57 -23.94 -22.84
N CYS A 281 -5.05 -24.27 -24.03
CA CYS A 281 -4.23 -23.34 -24.81
C CYS A 281 -5.10 -22.22 -25.41
N LYS A 282 -4.77 -20.96 -25.14
CA LYS A 282 -5.46 -19.76 -25.64
C LYS A 282 -4.75 -19.12 -26.85
N GLY A 283 -3.57 -19.62 -27.21
CA GLY A 283 -2.79 -19.09 -28.35
C GLY A 283 -1.88 -17.93 -27.96
N ALA A 284 -1.58 -17.04 -28.90
CA ALA A 284 -0.63 -15.93 -28.70
C ALA A 284 -1.25 -14.68 -28.09
N ASP A 285 -2.56 -14.52 -28.14
CA ASP A 285 -3.26 -13.37 -27.59
C ASP A 285 -3.31 -13.43 -26.07
N ILE A 286 -3.11 -12.29 -25.40
CA ILE A 286 -3.13 -12.18 -23.96
C ILE A 286 -4.45 -12.73 -23.40
N TYR A 287 -4.34 -13.70 -22.52
CA TYR A 287 -5.46 -14.24 -21.75
C TYR A 287 -5.45 -13.67 -20.33
N THR A 288 -6.59 -13.13 -19.88
CA THR A 288 -6.77 -12.60 -18.53
C THR A 288 -7.63 -13.57 -17.71
N PRO A 289 -7.23 -13.91 -16.47
CA PRO A 289 -8.06 -14.70 -15.56
C PRO A 289 -9.46 -14.09 -15.41
N SER A 290 -10.50 -14.93 -15.52
CA SER A 290 -11.89 -14.47 -15.56
C SER A 290 -12.63 -14.61 -14.23
N ALA A 291 -12.13 -15.43 -13.31
CA ALA A 291 -12.76 -15.73 -12.03
C ALA A 291 -11.72 -16.29 -11.04
N LEU A 292 -12.12 -16.41 -9.78
CA LEU A 292 -11.36 -17.12 -8.76
C LEU A 292 -11.08 -18.57 -9.21
N HIS A 293 -9.87 -19.07 -8.90
CA HIS A 293 -9.36 -20.40 -9.31
C HIS A 293 -9.09 -20.57 -10.80
N ASN A 294 -9.18 -19.48 -11.57
CA ASN A 294 -8.76 -19.43 -12.96
C ASN A 294 -7.50 -18.58 -13.07
N PHE A 295 -6.43 -19.17 -13.59
CA PHE A 295 -5.12 -18.52 -13.77
C PHE A 295 -4.82 -18.39 -15.24
N ALA A 296 -4.02 -17.40 -15.60
CA ALA A 296 -3.38 -17.35 -16.90
C ALA A 296 -1.90 -17.75 -16.76
N MET A 297 -1.41 -18.59 -17.65
CA MET A 297 0.01 -18.93 -17.73
C MET A 297 0.54 -18.55 -19.11
N TYR A 298 1.68 -17.85 -19.14
CA TYR A 298 2.43 -17.64 -20.38
C TYR A 298 3.67 -18.51 -20.38
N LEU A 299 3.74 -19.41 -21.36
CA LEU A 299 4.81 -20.39 -21.52
C LEU A 299 5.15 -20.54 -23.00
N GLY A 300 6.46 -20.47 -23.34
CA GLY A 300 6.89 -20.44 -24.71
C GLY A 300 6.38 -19.18 -25.40
N ASP A 301 5.59 -19.31 -26.43
CA ASP A 301 4.98 -18.23 -27.19
C ASP A 301 3.44 -18.19 -27.03
N LYS A 302 2.90 -18.84 -26.00
CA LYS A 302 1.45 -19.08 -25.84
C LYS A 302 0.93 -18.78 -24.44
N TRP A 303 -0.29 -18.29 -24.41
CA TRP A 303 -1.10 -18.20 -23.21
C TRP A 303 -1.94 -19.46 -23.00
N TYR A 304 -2.07 -19.84 -21.76
CA TYR A 304 -2.88 -20.96 -21.29
C TYR A 304 -3.82 -20.50 -20.19
N SER A 305 -5.05 -21.03 -20.21
CA SER A 305 -5.97 -20.96 -19.07
C SER A 305 -5.74 -22.19 -18.20
N LEU A 306 -5.54 -21.98 -16.89
CA LEU A 306 -5.45 -23.03 -15.90
C LEU A 306 -6.63 -22.87 -14.95
N THR A 307 -7.57 -23.82 -14.94
CA THR A 307 -8.69 -23.80 -13.98
C THR A 307 -8.46 -24.91 -12.96
N ALA A 308 -8.34 -24.54 -11.68
CA ALA A 308 -8.08 -25.52 -10.62
C ALA A 308 -9.27 -26.48 -10.48
N LYS A 309 -8.97 -27.78 -10.43
CA LYS A 309 -10.00 -28.82 -10.30
C LYS A 309 -10.63 -28.82 -8.91
N ALA A 310 -11.91 -29.13 -8.83
CA ALA A 310 -12.59 -29.28 -7.54
C ALA A 310 -11.89 -30.29 -6.63
N GLY A 311 -11.72 -29.94 -5.36
CA GLY A 311 -11.03 -30.75 -4.37
C GLY A 311 -9.50 -30.58 -4.32
N THR A 312 -8.92 -29.70 -5.15
CA THR A 312 -7.51 -29.33 -5.08
C THR A 312 -7.24 -28.16 -4.12
N TYR A 313 -8.24 -27.52 -3.64
CA TYR A 313 -8.24 -26.44 -2.63
C TYR A 313 -9.41 -26.64 -1.66
N ASP A 314 -9.38 -25.96 -0.51
CA ASP A 314 -10.42 -26.02 0.52
C ASP A 314 -11.19 -24.70 0.58
N ASP A 315 -12.44 -24.72 0.17
CA ASP A 315 -13.34 -23.56 0.20
C ASP A 315 -13.64 -23.05 1.62
N ASN A 316 -13.41 -23.88 2.65
CA ASN A 316 -13.64 -23.51 4.05
C ASN A 316 -12.38 -22.93 4.73
N ASP A 317 -11.22 -23.05 4.12
CA ASP A 317 -9.99 -22.42 4.59
C ASP A 317 -9.82 -21.04 3.95
N PRO A 318 -9.95 -19.93 4.70
CA PRO A 318 -9.87 -18.58 4.14
C PRO A 318 -8.53 -18.26 3.50
N ILE A 319 -7.46 -18.98 3.86
CA ILE A 319 -6.14 -18.86 3.23
C ILE A 319 -5.96 -19.89 2.12
N GLY A 320 -6.40 -21.12 2.32
CA GLY A 320 -6.29 -22.21 1.36
C GLY A 320 -7.05 -21.95 0.06
N VAL A 321 -8.17 -21.22 0.14
CA VAL A 321 -9.00 -20.85 -1.01
C VAL A 321 -8.39 -19.76 -1.91
N LEU A 322 -7.40 -19.01 -1.42
CA LEU A 322 -6.78 -17.92 -2.19
C LEU A 322 -6.00 -18.46 -3.41
N ASP A 323 -6.16 -17.82 -4.55
CA ASP A 323 -5.42 -18.16 -5.76
C ASP A 323 -3.89 -18.18 -5.56
N VAL A 324 -3.38 -17.26 -4.74
CA VAL A 324 -1.95 -17.24 -4.39
C VAL A 324 -1.52 -18.49 -3.64
N THR A 325 -2.38 -19.05 -2.78
CA THR A 325 -2.12 -20.27 -2.01
C THR A 325 -2.23 -21.49 -2.93
N VAL A 326 -3.28 -21.55 -3.73
CA VAL A 326 -3.52 -22.64 -4.71
C VAL A 326 -2.33 -22.73 -5.66
N LEU A 327 -1.90 -21.60 -6.28
CA LEU A 327 -0.75 -21.57 -7.17
C LEU A 327 0.54 -21.97 -6.44
N SER A 328 0.74 -21.45 -5.23
CA SER A 328 1.95 -21.75 -4.44
C SER A 328 2.07 -23.23 -4.14
N ASN A 329 1.00 -23.86 -3.65
CA ASN A 329 1.03 -25.26 -3.23
C ASN A 329 1.07 -26.23 -4.43
N LEU A 330 0.26 -25.99 -5.46
CA LEU A 330 0.08 -26.94 -6.55
C LEU A 330 1.11 -26.78 -7.67
N VAL A 331 1.66 -25.58 -7.85
CA VAL A 331 2.58 -25.29 -8.97
C VAL A 331 3.97 -24.91 -8.48
N LEU A 332 4.07 -23.85 -7.67
CA LEU A 332 5.37 -23.30 -7.30
C LEU A 332 6.17 -24.27 -6.42
N ASP A 333 5.55 -24.86 -5.41
CA ASP A 333 6.21 -25.83 -4.54
C ASP A 333 6.23 -27.22 -5.18
N LYS A 334 5.06 -27.79 -5.47
CA LYS A 334 4.94 -29.20 -5.88
C LYS A 334 5.64 -29.50 -7.21
N ILE A 335 5.53 -28.61 -8.21
CA ILE A 335 6.06 -28.85 -9.57
C ILE A 335 7.40 -28.12 -9.76
N LEU A 336 7.46 -26.83 -9.42
CA LEU A 336 8.64 -26.01 -9.67
C LEU A 336 9.65 -26.02 -8.52
N GLY A 337 9.33 -26.66 -7.37
CA GLY A 337 10.26 -26.80 -6.22
C GLY A 337 10.60 -25.47 -5.56
N ILE A 338 9.68 -24.49 -5.57
CA ILE A 338 9.82 -23.19 -4.92
C ILE A 338 8.93 -23.16 -3.69
N ALA A 339 9.42 -23.69 -2.56
CA ALA A 339 8.68 -23.79 -1.31
C ALA A 339 8.62 -22.46 -0.52
N ASP A 340 9.67 -21.64 -0.56
CA ASP A 340 9.72 -20.34 0.11
C ASP A 340 9.82 -19.19 -0.90
N LEU A 341 8.71 -18.51 -1.09
CA LEU A 341 8.59 -17.37 -1.99
C LEU A 341 9.35 -16.12 -1.54
N ARG A 342 9.76 -16.04 -0.24
CA ARG A 342 10.43 -14.85 0.33
C ARG A 342 11.92 -14.85 0.05
N THR A 343 12.52 -16.03 -0.02
CA THR A 343 13.96 -16.22 -0.12
C THR A 343 14.43 -16.74 -1.47
N SER A 344 13.52 -17.34 -2.26
CA SER A 344 13.86 -17.91 -3.56
C SER A 344 14.20 -16.82 -4.57
N LYS A 345 15.38 -16.95 -5.20
CA LYS A 345 15.81 -16.08 -6.33
C LYS A 345 15.30 -16.56 -7.70
N ARG A 346 14.58 -17.68 -7.73
CA ARG A 346 14.02 -18.26 -8.97
C ARG A 346 12.66 -17.67 -9.32
N ILE A 347 12.03 -16.93 -8.42
CA ILE A 347 10.74 -16.29 -8.61
C ILE A 347 10.87 -14.78 -8.42
N ASP A 348 10.08 -14.03 -9.20
CA ASP A 348 9.88 -12.60 -9.02
C ASP A 348 8.39 -12.25 -9.17
N PHE A 349 8.02 -11.03 -8.76
CA PHE A 349 6.64 -10.60 -8.64
C PHE A 349 6.39 -9.37 -9.52
N VAL A 350 5.25 -9.35 -10.21
CA VAL A 350 4.86 -8.27 -11.11
C VAL A 350 3.49 -7.74 -10.70
N GLY A 351 3.43 -6.48 -10.23
CA GLY A 351 2.16 -5.83 -9.91
C GLY A 351 1.32 -5.61 -11.16
N GLY A 352 0.01 -5.82 -11.04
CA GLY A 352 -0.94 -5.73 -12.16
C GLY A 352 -0.98 -4.37 -12.87
N ILE A 353 -0.49 -3.31 -12.21
CA ILE A 353 -0.35 -1.98 -12.83
C ILE A 353 0.54 -1.99 -14.08
N ARG A 354 1.49 -2.93 -14.19
CA ARG A 354 2.34 -3.11 -15.37
C ARG A 354 1.63 -3.82 -16.53
N GLY A 355 0.45 -4.41 -16.26
CA GLY A 355 -0.30 -5.20 -17.23
C GLY A 355 0.31 -6.56 -17.55
N LEU A 356 -0.46 -7.42 -18.22
CA LEU A 356 -0.03 -8.77 -18.58
C LEU A 356 1.03 -8.80 -19.69
N GLY A 357 1.15 -7.73 -20.48
CA GLY A 357 2.21 -7.58 -21.49
C GLY A 357 3.62 -7.61 -20.89
N GLU A 358 3.80 -7.13 -19.65
CA GLU A 358 5.06 -7.22 -18.92
C GLU A 358 5.46 -8.67 -18.65
N LEU A 359 4.48 -9.53 -18.32
CA LEU A 359 4.73 -10.97 -18.12
C LEU A 359 5.25 -11.63 -19.38
N GLN A 360 4.59 -11.33 -20.50
CA GLN A 360 4.99 -11.81 -21.83
C GLN A 360 6.41 -11.33 -22.18
N GLN A 361 6.68 -10.04 -22.04
CA GLN A 361 7.98 -9.45 -22.34
C GLN A 361 9.12 -10.10 -21.54
N ARG A 362 8.92 -10.38 -20.25
CA ARG A 362 9.93 -10.98 -19.38
C ARG A 362 10.23 -12.44 -19.75
N VAL A 363 9.24 -13.16 -20.28
CA VAL A 363 9.44 -14.52 -20.78
C VAL A 363 10.08 -14.48 -22.18
N ASP A 364 9.60 -13.65 -23.09
CA ASP A 364 10.12 -13.55 -24.47
C ASP A 364 11.58 -13.06 -24.51
N SER A 365 11.97 -12.19 -23.57
CA SER A 365 13.37 -11.75 -23.42
C SER A 365 14.32 -12.85 -22.94
N GLY A 366 13.79 -13.97 -22.43
CA GLY A 366 14.56 -15.06 -21.85
C GLY A 366 15.01 -14.79 -20.40
N GLU A 367 14.60 -13.67 -19.78
CA GLU A 367 14.83 -13.39 -18.35
C GLU A 367 14.12 -14.43 -17.47
N MET A 368 12.89 -14.76 -17.86
CA MET A 368 12.04 -15.74 -17.20
C MET A 368 11.64 -16.84 -18.17
N LYS A 369 11.20 -17.99 -17.65
CA LYS A 369 10.76 -19.13 -18.47
C LYS A 369 9.25 -19.31 -18.49
N VAL A 370 8.57 -18.92 -17.42
CA VAL A 370 7.12 -19.00 -17.29
C VAL A 370 6.60 -17.86 -16.45
N ALA A 371 5.40 -17.39 -16.76
CA ALA A 371 4.69 -16.38 -16.00
C ALA A 371 3.28 -16.86 -15.65
N PHE A 372 2.79 -16.44 -14.49
CA PHE A 372 1.44 -16.73 -14.00
C PHE A 372 0.74 -15.43 -13.62
N ALA A 373 -0.42 -15.19 -14.22
CA ALA A 373 -1.33 -14.14 -13.79
C ALA A 373 -2.46 -14.75 -12.94
N LEU A 374 -2.80 -14.05 -11.87
CA LEU A 374 -3.79 -14.47 -10.90
C LEU A 374 -5.05 -13.60 -10.99
N TYR A 375 -6.17 -14.16 -10.58
CA TYR A 375 -7.36 -13.34 -10.33
C TYR A 375 -7.15 -12.53 -9.04
N PRO A 376 -7.46 -11.22 -9.01
CA PRO A 376 -7.20 -10.41 -7.82
C PRO A 376 -8.07 -10.83 -6.64
N VAL A 377 -7.50 -10.75 -5.44
CA VAL A 377 -8.21 -10.95 -4.16
C VAL A 377 -9.27 -9.87 -4.01
N SER A 378 -10.44 -10.22 -3.51
CA SER A 378 -11.50 -9.26 -3.22
C SER A 378 -11.27 -8.53 -1.89
N MET A 379 -11.86 -7.33 -1.75
CA MET A 379 -11.87 -6.60 -0.47
C MET A 379 -12.53 -7.42 0.65
N GLN A 380 -13.57 -8.22 0.32
CA GLN A 380 -14.24 -9.06 1.30
C GLN A 380 -13.31 -10.16 1.82
N GLN A 381 -12.57 -10.85 0.93
CA GLN A 381 -11.57 -11.84 1.35
C GLN A 381 -10.49 -11.25 2.27
N LEU A 382 -10.02 -10.03 1.96
CA LEU A 382 -9.05 -9.33 2.81
C LEU A 382 -9.63 -9.09 4.21
N ILE A 383 -10.85 -8.57 4.29
CA ILE A 383 -11.55 -8.27 5.55
C ILE A 383 -11.77 -9.57 6.35
N ASP A 384 -12.30 -10.62 5.73
CA ASP A 384 -12.58 -11.90 6.40
C ASP A 384 -11.30 -12.54 6.96
N ILE A 385 -10.20 -12.48 6.22
CA ILE A 385 -8.90 -13.00 6.68
C ILE A 385 -8.36 -12.16 7.84
N ALA A 386 -8.41 -10.84 7.74
CA ALA A 386 -7.97 -9.97 8.82
C ALA A 386 -8.85 -10.12 10.08
N ASP A 387 -10.15 -10.34 9.92
CA ASP A 387 -11.11 -10.59 11.01
C ASP A 387 -10.84 -11.91 11.73
N SER A 388 -10.46 -12.94 10.98
CA SER A 388 -10.10 -14.25 11.55
C SER A 388 -8.73 -14.25 12.25
N GLY A 389 -7.96 -13.16 12.18
CA GLY A 389 -6.59 -13.07 12.71
C GLY A 389 -5.56 -13.85 11.90
N ASN A 390 -5.94 -14.33 10.72
CA ASN A 390 -5.03 -14.99 9.80
C ASN A 390 -4.18 -13.99 9.02
N ILE A 391 -3.08 -14.50 8.46
CA ILE A 391 -2.14 -13.73 7.64
C ILE A 391 -2.10 -14.28 6.23
N MET A 392 -2.22 -13.39 5.26
CA MET A 392 -2.10 -13.73 3.84
C MET A 392 -0.65 -14.13 3.48
N PRO A 393 -0.46 -14.98 2.49
CA PRO A 393 0.85 -15.19 1.88
C PRO A 393 1.45 -13.85 1.40
N PRO A 394 2.78 -13.74 1.30
CA PRO A 394 3.41 -12.50 0.83
C PRO A 394 3.01 -12.18 -0.60
N LYS A 395 2.90 -10.88 -0.90
CA LYS A 395 2.59 -10.41 -2.26
C LYS A 395 1.23 -10.90 -2.78
N THR A 396 0.21 -10.84 -1.90
CA THR A 396 -1.19 -11.22 -2.22
C THR A 396 -2.01 -10.03 -2.69
N THR A 397 -1.81 -8.86 -2.11
CA THR A 397 -2.57 -7.65 -2.38
C THR A 397 -1.72 -6.57 -3.05
N TRP A 398 -2.30 -5.87 -4.01
CA TRP A 398 -1.72 -4.68 -4.61
C TRP A 398 -2.81 -3.62 -4.77
N PHE A 399 -2.67 -2.51 -4.06
CA PHE A 399 -3.61 -1.38 -4.14
C PHE A 399 -3.06 -0.28 -5.05
N GLU A 400 -3.93 0.21 -5.95
CA GLU A 400 -3.68 1.39 -6.79
C GLU A 400 -4.90 2.31 -6.80
N PRO A 401 -4.66 3.63 -6.94
CA PRO A 401 -3.37 4.33 -6.93
C PRO A 401 -2.73 4.34 -5.54
N LYS A 402 -1.39 4.37 -5.50
CA LYS A 402 -0.65 4.54 -4.25
C LYS A 402 -0.84 5.95 -3.70
N LEU A 403 -0.98 6.08 -2.37
CA LEU A 403 -1.02 7.39 -1.73
C LEU A 403 0.26 8.16 -2.02
N ARG A 404 0.14 9.45 -2.33
CA ARG A 404 1.31 10.33 -2.38
C ARG A 404 1.70 10.77 -0.98
N SER A 405 3.00 10.79 -0.74
CA SER A 405 3.60 11.38 0.47
C SER A 405 3.72 12.88 0.29
N GLY A 406 3.53 13.67 1.36
CA GLY A 406 3.71 15.11 1.35
C GLY A 406 2.47 15.95 1.02
N VAL A 407 1.34 15.35 0.68
CA VAL A 407 0.07 16.08 0.54
C VAL A 407 -0.37 16.65 1.89
N VAL A 408 -0.20 15.87 2.94
CA VAL A 408 -0.35 16.27 4.34
C VAL A 408 0.54 15.40 5.22
N ILE A 409 1.08 15.97 6.28
CA ILE A 409 2.02 15.36 7.24
C ILE A 409 1.48 15.60 8.64
N HIS A 410 1.61 14.62 9.53
CA HIS A 410 1.32 14.76 10.95
C HIS A 410 2.61 14.86 11.76
N SER A 411 2.76 15.92 12.56
CA SER A 411 3.88 16.12 13.50
C SER A 411 3.41 15.98 14.94
N PHE A 412 4.27 15.39 15.75
CA PHE A 412 4.10 15.27 17.20
C PHE A 412 5.22 15.99 17.97
N GLU A 413 5.81 17.05 17.36
CA GLU A 413 6.70 18.00 18.05
C GLU A 413 5.94 18.83 19.07
#